data_de8b2e5f31bf6d2b75d8a2dc369f6d47
#
_entry.id   de8b2e5f31bf6d2b75d8a2dc369f6d47
#
_cell.length_a   1.000
_cell.length_b   1.000
_cell.length_c   1.000
_cell.angle_alpha   90.00
_cell.angle_beta   90.00
_cell.angle_gamma   90.00
#
_symmetry.space_group_name_H-M   'P 1'
#
loop_
_entity.id
_entity.type
_entity.pdbx_description
1 polymer ?
#
loop_
_entity_poly.entity_id
_entity_poly.type
_entity_poly.pdbx_seq_one_letter_code
_entity_poly.pdbx_strand_id
1 'polypeptide(L)'
;AAVAAEGDDGHLPDGAVEPEATVFTNVVPGTAENIRPWIEALRNVGFAVFAKPKLTDDSDVDPDMLAHIRARHEEGTLAGVVVASADGQNFRLPLEELAQEMPVTVIGFHEHATWAVDNEHLEFVDLEDIPDVFREPLPRVNLDSLPESGAWLQPFRPLSALMG
;
A
#
# COMPACT_ATOMS: atom_id res chain seq x y z
N ALA A 1 -0.82 -4.91 8.66
CA ALA A 1 -1.80 -5.65 9.47
C ALA A 1 -1.06 -6.26 10.65
N ALA A 2 -1.26 -5.71 11.86
CA ALA A 2 -0.76 -6.35 13.06
C ALA A 2 -1.43 -7.71 13.21
N VAL A 3 -0.64 -8.77 13.32
CA VAL A 3 -1.15 -10.09 13.69
C VAL A 3 -1.52 -10.01 15.16
N ALA A 4 -2.83 -9.93 15.44
CA ALA A 4 -3.33 -10.07 16.79
C ALA A 4 -3.19 -11.54 17.20
N ALA A 5 -2.42 -11.80 18.25
CA ALA A 5 -2.45 -13.07 18.95
C ALA A 5 -3.84 -13.24 19.59
N GLU A 6 -4.45 -14.40 19.36
CA GLU A 6 -5.74 -14.78 19.98
C GLU A 6 -5.63 -14.70 21.50
N GLY A 7 -6.49 -13.87 22.12
CA GLY A 7 -6.81 -13.99 23.53
C GLY A 7 -6.51 -12.80 24.43
N ASP A 8 -6.55 -11.57 23.93
CA ASP A 8 -6.50 -10.38 24.78
C ASP A 8 -7.64 -9.43 24.44
N ASP A 9 -8.28 -8.90 25.43
CA ASP A 9 -9.44 -8.00 25.46
C ASP A 9 -9.18 -6.61 24.85
N GLY A 10 -8.32 -6.52 23.84
CA GLY A 10 -8.10 -5.31 23.05
C GLY A 10 -7.35 -4.19 23.77
N HIS A 11 -6.80 -4.47 24.94
CA HIS A 11 -5.96 -3.50 25.66
C HIS A 11 -4.51 -3.65 25.18
N LEU A 12 -3.99 -2.61 24.53
CA LEU A 12 -2.57 -2.55 24.18
C LEU A 12 -1.74 -2.55 25.48
N PRO A 13 -0.61 -3.29 25.52
CA PRO A 13 0.28 -3.25 26.69
C PRO A 13 0.77 -1.84 26.94
N ASP A 14 1.02 -1.51 28.22
CA ASP A 14 1.57 -0.21 28.63
C ASP A 14 2.85 0.09 27.83
N GLY A 15 2.83 1.20 27.06
CA GLY A 15 3.92 1.60 26.17
C GLY A 15 3.81 1.11 24.72
N ALA A 16 2.72 0.42 24.36
CA ALA A 16 2.44 0.12 22.96
C ALA A 16 2.08 1.40 22.21
N VAL A 17 2.65 1.54 21.01
CA VAL A 17 2.32 2.63 20.10
C VAL A 17 1.02 2.28 19.39
N GLU A 18 0.02 3.17 19.48
CA GLU A 18 -1.23 2.99 18.75
C GLU A 18 -0.98 3.18 17.24
N PRO A 19 -1.28 2.17 16.40
CA PRO A 19 -1.05 2.29 14.98
C PRO A 19 -2.08 3.25 14.35
N GLU A 20 -1.59 4.23 13.60
CA GLU A 20 -2.42 5.06 12.72
C GLU A 20 -2.43 4.43 11.33
N ALA A 21 -3.61 4.21 10.75
CA ALA A 21 -3.76 3.72 9.40
C ALA A 21 -4.50 4.75 8.54
N THR A 22 -3.86 5.24 7.49
CA THR A 22 -4.40 6.27 6.60
C THR A 22 -4.30 5.85 5.14
N VAL A 23 -5.35 6.09 4.38
CA VAL A 23 -5.37 5.93 2.92
C VAL A 23 -5.48 7.30 2.26
N PHE A 24 -4.65 7.54 1.27
CA PHE A 24 -4.67 8.73 0.42
C PHE A 24 -5.24 8.35 -0.94
N THR A 25 -6.22 9.07 -1.42
CA THR A 25 -6.88 8.76 -2.71
C THR A 25 -7.32 10.00 -3.46
N ASN A 26 -7.21 9.94 -4.78
CA ASN A 26 -7.84 10.90 -5.67
C ASN A 26 -9.28 10.51 -5.96
N VAL A 27 -10.16 11.48 -6.00
CA VAL A 27 -11.57 11.30 -6.41
C VAL A 27 -11.81 12.06 -7.71
N VAL A 28 -12.10 11.33 -8.77
CA VAL A 28 -12.46 11.95 -10.04
C VAL A 28 -13.83 12.62 -9.91
N PRO A 29 -14.00 13.91 -10.28
CA PRO A 29 -15.27 14.59 -10.24
C PRO A 29 -16.35 13.82 -11.00
N GLY A 30 -17.52 13.65 -10.38
CA GLY A 30 -18.64 12.89 -10.94
C GLY A 30 -18.60 11.37 -10.65
N THR A 31 -17.54 10.84 -10.05
CA THR A 31 -17.45 9.41 -9.70
C THR A 31 -17.60 9.13 -8.20
N ALA A 32 -17.95 10.14 -7.41
CA ALA A 32 -18.03 10.02 -5.94
C ALA A 32 -18.89 8.85 -5.45
N GLU A 33 -20.02 8.60 -6.10
CA GLU A 33 -20.92 7.49 -5.74
C GLU A 33 -20.28 6.12 -5.99
N ASN A 34 -19.41 6.00 -6.97
CA ASN A 34 -18.72 4.73 -7.29
C ASN A 34 -17.64 4.40 -6.27
N ILE A 35 -16.94 5.41 -5.75
CA ILE A 35 -15.84 5.21 -4.79
C ILE A 35 -16.32 5.21 -3.33
N ARG A 36 -17.51 5.76 -3.05
CA ARG A 36 -18.08 5.83 -1.69
C ARG A 36 -18.08 4.49 -0.96
N PRO A 37 -18.58 3.37 -1.52
CA PRO A 37 -18.63 2.09 -0.80
C PRO A 37 -17.21 1.62 -0.38
N TRP A 38 -16.21 1.86 -1.22
CA TRP A 38 -14.83 1.53 -0.92
C TRP A 38 -14.26 2.39 0.22
N ILE A 39 -14.50 3.70 0.19
CA ILE A 39 -14.11 4.62 1.27
C ILE A 39 -14.76 4.21 2.59
N GLU A 40 -16.05 3.90 2.56
CA GLU A 40 -16.78 3.48 3.76
C GLU A 40 -16.28 2.14 4.30
N ALA A 41 -15.95 1.18 3.42
CA ALA A 41 -15.34 -0.08 3.84
C ALA A 41 -13.99 0.13 4.55
N LEU A 42 -13.12 0.98 4.02
CA LEU A 42 -11.86 1.32 4.67
C LEU A 42 -12.06 1.96 6.04
N ARG A 43 -12.97 2.92 6.13
CA ARG A 43 -13.29 3.58 7.40
C ARG A 43 -13.87 2.63 8.44
N ASN A 44 -14.67 1.65 8.01
CA ASN A 44 -15.25 0.63 8.89
C ASN A 44 -14.21 -0.33 9.48
N VAL A 45 -13.07 -0.50 8.81
CA VAL A 45 -11.96 -1.33 9.32
C VAL A 45 -10.84 -0.50 9.98
N GLY A 46 -11.10 0.78 10.26
CA GLY A 46 -10.23 1.63 11.08
C GLY A 46 -9.27 2.53 10.32
N PHE A 47 -9.36 2.63 8.97
CA PHE A 47 -8.55 3.58 8.22
C PHE A 47 -9.14 4.99 8.24
N ALA A 48 -8.31 5.99 8.49
CA ALA A 48 -8.60 7.36 8.07
C ALA A 48 -8.44 7.46 6.55
N VAL A 49 -9.27 8.23 5.88
CA VAL A 49 -9.19 8.41 4.42
C VAL A 49 -9.03 9.88 4.10
N PHE A 50 -7.90 10.22 3.50
CA PHE A 50 -7.67 11.52 2.88
C PHE A 50 -8.11 11.45 1.41
N ALA A 51 -9.15 12.18 1.04
CA ALA A 51 -9.70 12.19 -0.30
C ALA A 51 -9.51 13.57 -0.93
N LYS A 52 -8.85 13.62 -2.10
CA LYS A 52 -8.56 14.86 -2.84
C LYS A 52 -9.21 14.81 -4.22
N PRO A 53 -9.92 15.85 -4.66
CA PRO A 53 -10.47 15.86 -6.01
C PRO A 53 -9.35 15.85 -7.05
N LYS A 54 -9.49 14.97 -8.06
CA LYS A 54 -8.59 14.93 -9.23
C LYS A 54 -9.05 15.96 -10.24
N LEU A 55 -8.55 17.19 -10.13
CA LEU A 55 -8.97 18.32 -10.99
C LEU A 55 -8.22 18.37 -12.31
N THR A 56 -7.00 17.80 -12.36
CA THR A 56 -6.14 17.70 -13.55
C THR A 56 -5.54 16.31 -13.63
N ASP A 57 -4.95 15.96 -14.77
CA ASP A 57 -4.25 14.67 -14.94
C ASP A 57 -3.05 14.56 -14.00
N ASP A 58 -2.40 15.66 -13.68
CA ASP A 58 -1.25 15.74 -12.76
C ASP A 58 -1.64 15.83 -11.28
N SER A 59 -2.96 15.78 -10.96
CA SER A 59 -3.38 15.78 -9.55
C SER A 59 -2.98 14.48 -8.89
N ASP A 60 -2.14 14.59 -7.86
CA ASP A 60 -1.57 13.48 -7.13
C ASP A 60 -1.75 13.67 -5.62
N VAL A 61 -1.82 12.58 -4.88
CA VAL A 61 -1.91 12.52 -3.41
C VAL A 61 -0.59 12.16 -2.74
N ASP A 62 0.43 11.75 -3.50
CA ASP A 62 1.73 11.36 -2.96
C ASP A 62 2.41 12.51 -2.19
N PRO A 63 2.37 13.78 -2.67
CA PRO A 63 2.88 14.90 -1.88
C PRO A 63 2.14 15.10 -0.56
N ASP A 64 0.81 14.87 -0.54
CA ASP A 64 0.01 14.98 0.68
C ASP A 64 0.35 13.87 1.68
N MET A 65 0.57 12.64 1.19
CA MET A 65 1.00 11.51 1.99
C MET A 65 2.38 11.75 2.61
N LEU A 66 3.35 12.21 1.83
CA LEU A 66 4.69 12.56 2.32
C LEU A 66 4.65 13.71 3.33
N ALA A 67 3.80 14.73 3.10
CA ALA A 67 3.62 15.83 4.04
C ALA A 67 3.02 15.33 5.37
N HIS A 68 2.08 14.39 5.31
CA HIS A 68 1.50 13.78 6.51
C HIS A 68 2.55 13.00 7.32
N ILE A 69 3.36 12.17 6.66
CA ILE A 69 4.46 11.43 7.31
C ILE A 69 5.43 12.40 7.99
N ARG A 70 5.85 13.46 7.30
CA ARG A 70 6.75 14.48 7.86
C ARG A 70 6.15 15.17 9.08
N ALA A 71 4.88 15.56 9.02
CA ALA A 71 4.20 16.19 10.15
C ALA A 71 4.20 15.28 11.39
N ARG A 72 3.89 13.99 11.22
CA ARG A 72 3.94 13.01 12.31
C ARG A 72 5.36 12.81 12.86
N HIS A 73 6.36 12.82 11.99
CA HIS A 73 7.75 12.73 12.40
C HIS A 73 8.18 13.96 13.23
N GLU A 74 7.86 15.17 12.76
CA GLU A 74 8.14 16.42 13.46
C GLU A 74 7.44 16.52 14.83
N GLU A 75 6.26 15.94 14.96
CA GLU A 75 5.53 15.81 16.24
C GLU A 75 6.20 14.81 17.20
N GLY A 76 7.16 14.01 16.74
CA GLY A 76 7.84 12.99 17.54
C GLY A 76 6.95 11.82 17.92
N THR A 77 5.88 11.57 17.15
CA THR A 77 4.89 10.52 17.44
C THR A 77 5.12 9.23 16.65
N LEU A 78 6.08 9.22 15.70
CA LEU A 78 6.39 8.04 14.90
C LEU A 78 7.43 7.14 15.58
N ALA A 79 7.10 5.84 15.70
CA ALA A 79 8.04 4.78 16.05
C ALA A 79 8.53 3.99 14.81
N GLY A 80 7.85 4.14 13.69
CA GLY A 80 8.14 3.52 12.40
C GLY A 80 7.06 3.83 11.39
N VAL A 81 7.31 3.57 10.13
CA VAL A 81 6.37 3.84 9.02
C VAL A 81 6.22 2.62 8.14
N VAL A 82 4.99 2.32 7.78
CA VAL A 82 4.65 1.30 6.78
C VAL A 82 3.94 1.97 5.62
N VAL A 83 4.53 1.89 4.44
CA VAL A 83 3.98 2.50 3.21
C VAL A 83 3.60 1.42 2.22
N ALA A 84 2.38 1.46 1.72
CA ALA A 84 1.93 0.62 0.61
C ALA A 84 1.84 1.48 -0.66
N SER A 85 2.91 1.46 -1.46
CA SER A 85 2.99 2.15 -2.75
C SER A 85 3.92 1.43 -3.72
N ALA A 86 3.56 1.44 -5.01
CA ALA A 86 4.43 0.99 -6.10
C ALA A 86 5.28 2.12 -6.70
N ASP A 87 4.98 3.38 -6.38
CA ASP A 87 5.69 4.53 -6.97
C ASP A 87 7.01 4.83 -6.23
N GLY A 88 8.12 4.38 -6.84
CA GLY A 88 9.46 4.68 -6.34
C GLY A 88 9.95 6.09 -6.65
N GLN A 89 9.36 6.79 -7.60
CA GLN A 89 9.85 8.12 -8.00
C GLN A 89 9.63 9.15 -6.89
N ASN A 90 8.45 9.11 -6.27
CA ASN A 90 8.08 10.06 -5.25
C ASN A 90 8.52 9.61 -3.84
N PHE A 91 8.55 8.30 -3.57
CA PHE A 91 8.73 7.77 -2.22
C PHE A 91 10.16 7.36 -1.89
N ARG A 92 10.96 6.92 -2.85
CA ARG A 92 12.27 6.32 -2.57
C ARG A 92 13.16 7.21 -1.69
N LEU A 93 13.52 8.39 -2.15
CA LEU A 93 14.45 9.26 -1.42
C LEU A 93 13.90 9.72 -0.06
N PRO A 94 12.64 10.20 0.07
CA PRO A 94 12.09 10.56 1.37
C PRO A 94 12.04 9.40 2.38
N LEU A 95 11.77 8.18 1.93
CA LEU A 95 11.74 7.02 2.80
C LEU A 95 13.15 6.54 3.19
N GLU A 96 14.13 6.62 2.29
CA GLU A 96 15.54 6.35 2.60
C GLU A 96 16.08 7.32 3.66
N GLU A 97 15.72 8.59 3.57
CA GLU A 97 16.08 9.60 4.59
C GLU A 97 15.46 9.25 5.95
N LEU A 98 14.18 8.92 5.96
CA LEU A 98 13.45 8.55 7.17
C LEU A 98 13.97 7.26 7.81
N ALA A 99 14.41 6.30 6.97
CA ALA A 99 14.96 5.02 7.41
C ALA A 99 16.29 5.15 8.18
N GLN A 100 16.96 6.30 8.12
CA GLN A 100 18.14 6.58 8.94
C GLN A 100 17.78 6.84 10.40
N GLU A 101 16.53 7.18 10.70
CA GLU A 101 16.07 7.55 12.03
C GLU A 101 15.12 6.53 12.65
N MET A 102 14.38 5.78 11.82
CA MET A 102 13.38 4.81 12.29
C MET A 102 13.14 3.67 11.29
N PRO A 103 12.53 2.55 11.71
CA PRO A 103 12.15 1.48 10.80
C PRO A 103 11.15 1.96 9.74
N VAL A 104 11.44 1.67 8.48
CA VAL A 104 10.56 1.96 7.35
C VAL A 104 10.34 0.68 6.55
N THR A 105 9.08 0.27 6.44
CA THR A 105 8.65 -0.91 5.69
C THR A 105 7.83 -0.50 4.47
N VAL A 106 8.15 -1.03 3.32
CA VAL A 106 7.35 -0.87 2.09
C VAL A 106 6.60 -2.18 1.84
N ILE A 107 5.29 -2.07 1.64
CA ILE A 107 4.44 -3.20 1.27
C ILE A 107 4.00 -3.04 -0.18
N GLY A 108 4.20 -4.08 -0.99
CA GLY A 108 3.80 -4.04 -2.39
C GLY A 108 3.96 -5.38 -3.08
N PHE A 109 3.82 -5.38 -4.39
CA PHE A 109 4.18 -6.52 -5.22
C PHE A 109 5.62 -6.38 -5.67
N HIS A 110 6.39 -7.46 -5.58
CA HIS A 110 7.81 -7.49 -5.92
C HIS A 110 8.08 -6.85 -7.29
N GLU A 111 7.31 -7.21 -8.31
CA GLU A 111 7.49 -6.72 -9.68
C GLU A 111 7.18 -5.23 -9.87
N HIS A 112 6.45 -4.61 -8.96
CA HIS A 112 6.06 -3.20 -9.04
C HIS A 112 6.86 -2.29 -8.11
N ALA A 113 7.51 -2.86 -7.10
CA ALA A 113 8.25 -2.11 -6.08
C ALA A 113 9.74 -2.51 -6.01
N THR A 114 10.37 -2.80 -7.14
CA THR A 114 11.79 -3.22 -7.22
C THR A 114 12.73 -2.22 -6.56
N TRP A 115 12.39 -0.93 -6.57
CA TRP A 115 13.14 0.13 -5.91
C TRP A 115 13.24 -0.06 -4.38
N ALA A 116 12.25 -0.72 -3.78
CA ALA A 116 12.24 -1.02 -2.34
C ALA A 116 12.84 -2.40 -2.04
N VAL A 117 12.65 -3.38 -2.93
CA VAL A 117 13.19 -4.74 -2.79
C VAL A 117 14.72 -4.73 -2.73
N ASP A 118 15.35 -3.96 -3.60
CA ASP A 118 16.82 -3.88 -3.72
C ASP A 118 17.43 -2.83 -2.78
N ASN A 119 16.65 -2.24 -1.89
CA ASN A 119 17.09 -1.15 -1.02
C ASN A 119 17.56 -1.66 0.34
N GLU A 120 18.83 -1.41 0.67
CA GLU A 120 19.43 -1.87 1.93
C GLU A 120 18.91 -1.14 3.18
N HIS A 121 18.24 0.00 3.02
CA HIS A 121 17.74 0.82 4.12
C HIS A 121 16.26 0.59 4.42
N LEU A 122 15.53 -0.06 3.50
CA LEU A 122 14.10 -0.28 3.61
C LEU A 122 13.80 -1.76 3.84
N GLU A 123 12.85 -2.05 4.70
CA GLU A 123 12.27 -3.38 4.78
C GLU A 123 11.20 -3.51 3.69
N PHE A 124 11.20 -4.62 2.96
CA PHE A 124 10.19 -4.90 1.96
C PHE A 124 9.35 -6.13 2.34
N VAL A 125 8.04 -5.99 2.25
CA VAL A 125 7.08 -7.07 2.47
C VAL A 125 6.27 -7.28 1.19
N ASP A 126 6.44 -8.43 0.57
CA ASP A 126 5.64 -8.80 -0.60
C ASP A 126 4.22 -9.18 -0.17
N LEU A 127 3.22 -8.56 -0.76
CA LEU A 127 1.80 -8.86 -0.50
C LEU A 127 1.44 -10.31 -0.78
N GLU A 128 2.13 -10.97 -1.72
CA GLU A 128 1.88 -12.36 -2.04
C GLU A 128 2.44 -13.34 -1.01
N ASP A 129 3.42 -12.94 -0.22
CA ASP A 129 4.01 -13.75 0.83
C ASP A 129 3.20 -13.70 2.14
N ILE A 130 2.22 -12.78 2.24
CA ILE A 130 1.37 -12.68 3.42
C ILE A 130 0.26 -13.75 3.32
N PRO A 131 0.18 -14.72 4.25
CA PRO A 131 -0.85 -15.74 4.23
C PRO A 131 -2.26 -15.13 4.23
N ASP A 132 -3.15 -15.72 3.44
CA ASP A 132 -4.58 -15.39 3.37
C ASP A 132 -4.94 -13.96 2.88
N VAL A 133 -3.97 -13.17 2.41
CA VAL A 133 -4.24 -11.86 1.78
C VAL A 133 -5.05 -12.06 0.50
N PHE A 134 -4.73 -13.07 -0.28
CA PHE A 134 -5.47 -13.44 -1.48
C PHE A 134 -6.13 -14.81 -1.30
N ARG A 135 -7.38 -14.95 -1.73
CA ARG A 135 -8.10 -16.23 -1.69
C ARG A 135 -7.49 -17.28 -2.61
N GLU A 136 -6.88 -16.83 -3.71
CA GLU A 136 -6.15 -17.65 -4.67
C GLU A 136 -4.83 -16.94 -4.98
N PRO A 137 -3.73 -17.69 -5.16
CA PRO A 137 -2.47 -17.11 -5.58
C PRO A 137 -2.67 -16.34 -6.90
N LEU A 138 -2.18 -15.10 -6.94
CA LEU A 138 -2.16 -14.36 -8.20
C LEU A 138 -1.11 -14.99 -9.12
N PRO A 139 -1.45 -15.32 -10.38
CA PRO A 139 -0.48 -15.88 -11.32
C PRO A 139 0.56 -14.81 -11.63
N ARG A 140 1.80 -15.04 -11.17
CA ARG A 140 2.94 -14.18 -11.50
C ARG A 140 3.37 -14.42 -12.95
N VAL A 141 3.49 -13.35 -13.69
CA VAL A 141 4.12 -13.36 -15.02
C VAL A 141 5.33 -12.43 -14.96
N ASN A 142 6.51 -13.02 -14.95
CA ASN A 142 7.73 -12.24 -15.09
C ASN A 142 7.98 -12.00 -16.58
N LEU A 143 7.72 -10.78 -17.04
CA LEU A 143 7.90 -10.40 -18.45
C LEU A 143 9.39 -10.35 -18.86
N ASP A 144 10.29 -10.17 -17.90
CA ASP A 144 11.74 -10.14 -18.15
C ASP A 144 12.32 -11.53 -18.38
N SER A 145 11.59 -12.59 -18.02
CA SER A 145 12.00 -13.99 -18.16
C SER A 145 11.18 -14.78 -19.19
N LEU A 146 10.57 -14.09 -20.15
CA LEU A 146 9.84 -14.75 -21.22
C LEU A 146 10.79 -15.60 -22.11
N PRO A 147 10.40 -16.83 -22.50
CA PRO A 147 11.18 -17.62 -23.43
C PRO A 147 11.27 -16.93 -24.80
N GLU A 148 12.37 -17.12 -25.54
CA GLU A 148 12.54 -16.54 -26.89
C GLU A 148 11.40 -16.92 -27.84
N SER A 149 10.80 -18.09 -27.67
CA SER A 149 9.64 -18.55 -28.43
C SER A 149 8.33 -17.85 -28.09
N GLY A 150 8.32 -16.96 -27.10
CA GLY A 150 7.11 -16.34 -26.54
C GLY A 150 6.36 -17.25 -25.55
N ALA A 151 5.44 -16.65 -24.82
CA ALA A 151 4.55 -17.36 -23.89
C ALA A 151 3.11 -16.87 -24.03
N TRP A 152 2.17 -17.79 -23.89
CA TRP A 152 0.76 -17.45 -23.82
C TRP A 152 0.39 -17.09 -22.37
N LEU A 153 0.05 -15.82 -22.16
CA LEU A 153 -0.45 -15.34 -20.88
C LEU A 153 -1.95 -15.59 -20.83
N GLN A 154 -2.37 -16.46 -19.92
CA GLN A 154 -3.78 -16.81 -19.81
C GLN A 154 -4.60 -15.64 -19.22
N PRO A 155 -5.85 -15.44 -19.64
CA PRO A 155 -6.70 -14.41 -19.07
C PRO A 155 -7.03 -14.74 -17.60
N PHE A 156 -7.02 -13.75 -16.72
CA PHE A 156 -7.44 -13.91 -15.32
C PHE A 156 -8.90 -14.34 -15.16
N ARG A 157 -9.75 -14.00 -16.13
CA ARG A 157 -11.14 -14.44 -16.20
C ARG A 157 -11.47 -14.86 -17.63
N PRO A 158 -12.12 -16.00 -17.83
CA PRO A 158 -12.57 -16.37 -19.17
C PRO A 158 -13.60 -15.36 -19.68
N LEU A 159 -13.63 -15.13 -20.97
CA LEU A 159 -14.55 -14.18 -21.61
C LEU A 159 -16.04 -14.47 -21.26
N SER A 160 -16.37 -15.75 -21.11
CA SER A 160 -17.70 -16.22 -20.71
C SER A 160 -18.14 -15.70 -19.32
N ALA A 161 -17.21 -15.40 -18.42
CA ALA A 161 -17.52 -14.85 -17.11
C ALA A 161 -17.89 -13.36 -17.17
N LEU A 162 -17.64 -12.67 -18.29
CA LEU A 162 -17.97 -11.27 -18.52
C LEU A 162 -19.29 -11.09 -19.29
N MET A 163 -19.84 -12.19 -19.82
CA MET A 163 -21.04 -12.21 -20.67
C MET A 163 -22.29 -12.74 -19.95
N GLY A 164 -22.19 -12.95 -18.63
CA GLY A 164 -23.28 -13.42 -17.76
C GLY A 164 -24.07 -12.30 -17.12
#